data_58e0cb862e5110f7d1bb0aa9728f1529
#
_entry.id   58e0cb862e5110f7d1bb0aa9728f1529
#
_cell.length_a   1.000
_cell.length_b   1.000
_cell.length_c   1.000
_cell.angle_alpha   90.00
_cell.angle_beta   90.00
_cell.angle_gamma   90.00
#
_symmetry.space_group_name_H-M   'P 1'
#
loop_
_entity.id
_entity.type
_entity.pdbx_description
1 polymer ?
#
loop_
_entity_poly.entity_id
_entity_poly.type
_entity_poly.pdbx_seq_one_letter_code
_entity_poly.pdbx_strand_id
1 'polypeptide(L)'
;MKTLLYIGMSLFFIIGVVLLFVMENQRSEAVQKEMKMEMPKEEMNLRKATFAGGCFWCTEADFEKLPGVVKVISGYTGGNKENPTYTEVSSGTTGHVEAVQVYYDPSKITYEELLDYFWKHVDPTDAGGQFVDRGAQYRSVIFYHDEEQKRLAEESKEALSRSGRFQKPIVTEILKFTRFYRAEEYHQDYYKKN
;
A
#
# COMPACT_ATOMS: atom_id res chain seq x y z
N MET A 1 51.03 23.96 25.27
CA MET A 1 51.21 23.36 23.91
C MET A 1 50.40 22.10 23.68
N LYS A 2 50.20 21.16 24.64
CA LYS A 2 49.43 19.90 24.43
C LYS A 2 47.93 20.09 24.18
N THR A 3 47.30 21.08 24.81
CA THR A 3 45.83 21.31 24.68
C THR A 3 45.42 21.83 23.29
N LEU A 4 46.25 22.64 22.63
CA LEU A 4 45.97 23.12 21.25
C LEU A 4 46.02 21.99 20.20
N LEU A 5 46.85 20.97 20.42
CA LEU A 5 47.00 19.84 19.54
C LEU A 5 45.77 18.92 19.53
N TYR A 6 45.12 18.74 20.70
CA TYR A 6 43.91 17.92 20.84
C TYR A 6 42.68 18.61 20.22
N ILE A 7 42.57 19.92 20.29
CA ILE A 7 41.47 20.70 19.66
C ILE A 7 41.57 20.60 18.12
N GLY A 8 42.78 20.71 17.56
CA GLY A 8 43.00 20.59 16.14
C GLY A 8 42.64 19.17 15.60
N MET A 9 43.06 18.11 16.28
CA MET A 9 42.72 16.73 15.89
C MET A 9 41.22 16.43 15.95
N SER A 10 40.50 16.96 16.96
CA SER A 10 39.06 16.80 17.08
C SER A 10 38.31 17.50 15.93
N LEU A 11 38.76 18.69 15.55
CA LEU A 11 38.15 19.47 14.45
C LEU A 11 38.32 18.78 13.10
N PHE A 12 39.52 18.22 12.82
CA PHE A 12 39.79 17.46 11.59
C PHE A 12 38.94 16.19 11.51
N PHE A 13 38.73 15.49 12.64
CA PHE A 13 37.88 14.31 12.70
C PHE A 13 36.41 14.65 12.41
N ILE A 14 35.88 15.73 12.99
CA ILE A 14 34.50 16.18 12.75
C ILE A 14 34.31 16.60 11.28
N ILE A 15 35.26 17.34 10.71
CA ILE A 15 35.19 17.75 9.29
C ILE A 15 35.23 16.50 8.38
N GLY A 16 36.05 15.51 8.70
CA GLY A 16 36.11 14.25 7.96
C GLY A 16 34.80 13.46 7.98
N VAL A 17 34.14 13.37 9.15
CA VAL A 17 32.84 12.70 9.30
C VAL A 17 31.74 13.45 8.54
N VAL A 18 31.71 14.78 8.62
CA VAL A 18 30.74 15.60 7.88
C VAL A 18 30.94 15.45 6.36
N LEU A 19 32.17 15.45 5.87
CA LEU A 19 32.46 15.26 4.45
C LEU A 19 32.02 13.87 3.98
N LEU A 20 32.27 12.81 4.75
CA LEU A 20 31.82 11.47 4.44
C LEU A 20 30.28 11.40 4.36
N PHE A 21 29.59 11.99 5.30
CA PHE A 21 28.11 12.04 5.33
C PHE A 21 27.55 12.79 4.11
N VAL A 22 28.15 13.92 3.73
CA VAL A 22 27.75 14.69 2.55
C VAL A 22 27.99 13.89 1.26
N MET A 23 29.13 13.21 1.16
CA MET A 23 29.44 12.37 -0.02
C MET A 23 28.48 11.17 -0.13
N GLU A 24 28.13 10.55 0.99
CA GLU A 24 27.18 9.42 1.03
C GLU A 24 25.76 9.87 0.63
N ASN A 25 25.35 11.06 1.09
CA ASN A 25 24.05 11.65 0.70
C ASN A 25 24.02 12.01 -0.80
N GLN A 26 25.08 12.62 -1.33
CA GLN A 26 25.19 12.94 -2.76
C GLN A 26 25.22 11.68 -3.63
N ARG A 27 25.88 10.62 -3.17
CA ARG A 27 25.89 9.31 -3.87
C ARG A 27 24.49 8.68 -3.87
N SER A 28 23.77 8.75 -2.75
CA SER A 28 22.40 8.28 -2.65
C SER A 28 21.46 9.03 -3.60
N GLU A 29 21.55 10.35 -3.65
CA GLU A 29 20.77 11.19 -4.57
C GLU A 29 21.11 10.92 -6.05
N ALA A 30 22.38 10.70 -6.37
CA ALA A 30 22.81 10.35 -7.73
C ALA A 30 22.26 9.00 -8.16
N VAL A 31 22.33 7.97 -7.30
CA VAL A 31 21.76 6.64 -7.56
C VAL A 31 20.26 6.70 -7.73
N GLN A 32 19.55 7.47 -6.90
CA GLN A 32 18.09 7.66 -7.04
C GLN A 32 17.72 8.38 -8.34
N LYS A 33 18.53 9.36 -8.76
CA LYS A 33 18.34 10.07 -10.03
C LYS A 33 18.60 9.19 -11.24
N GLU A 34 19.60 8.33 -11.17
CA GLU A 34 19.96 7.37 -12.23
C GLU A 34 18.87 6.30 -12.35
N MET A 35 18.42 5.71 -11.24
CA MET A 35 17.27 4.78 -11.21
C MET A 35 16.00 5.41 -11.78
N LYS A 36 15.73 6.69 -11.49
CA LYS A 36 14.56 7.39 -12.02
C LYS A 36 14.66 7.68 -13.51
N MET A 37 15.87 7.81 -14.06
CA MET A 37 16.11 7.99 -15.50
C MET A 37 16.02 6.68 -16.29
N GLU A 38 16.26 5.53 -15.67
CA GLU A 38 16.15 4.21 -16.31
C GLU A 38 14.72 3.64 -16.29
N MET A 39 13.82 4.20 -15.46
CA MET A 39 12.41 3.77 -15.44
C MET A 39 11.68 4.20 -16.71
N PRO A 40 10.91 3.32 -17.35
CA PRO A 40 10.05 3.69 -18.47
C PRO A 40 9.13 4.86 -18.07
N LYS A 41 8.93 5.82 -18.99
CA LYS A 41 8.11 7.02 -18.76
C LYS A 41 6.69 6.69 -18.23
N GLU A 42 6.16 5.53 -18.59
CA GLU A 42 4.86 5.02 -18.13
C GLU A 42 4.86 4.66 -16.64
N GLU A 43 5.96 4.11 -16.09
CA GLU A 43 6.07 3.80 -14.66
C GLU A 43 6.28 5.04 -13.77
N MET A 44 6.82 6.13 -14.33
CA MET A 44 7.10 7.36 -13.57
C MET A 44 5.84 8.13 -13.15
N ASN A 45 4.70 7.89 -13.77
CA ASN A 45 3.44 8.60 -13.49
C ASN A 45 2.39 7.73 -12.79
N LEU A 46 2.71 6.48 -12.44
CA LEU A 46 1.75 5.61 -11.77
C LEU A 46 1.42 6.11 -10.37
N ARG A 47 0.14 6.07 -10.04
CA ARG A 47 -0.38 6.25 -8.69
C ARG A 47 -0.63 4.91 -8.03
N LYS A 48 -0.76 4.94 -6.70
CA LYS A 48 -1.03 3.75 -5.87
C LYS A 48 -2.35 3.89 -5.16
N ALA A 49 -3.10 2.79 -5.09
CA ALA A 49 -4.23 2.61 -4.20
C ALA A 49 -4.06 1.28 -3.44
N THR A 50 -4.61 1.17 -2.23
CA THR A 50 -4.49 -0.07 -1.44
C THR A 50 -5.85 -0.44 -0.88
N PHE A 51 -6.30 -1.66 -1.19
CA PHE A 51 -7.61 -2.18 -0.82
C PHE A 51 -7.50 -3.56 -0.17
N ALA A 52 -8.32 -3.80 0.85
CA ALA A 52 -8.57 -5.11 1.41
C ALA A 52 -10.03 -5.48 1.12
N GLY A 53 -10.25 -6.54 0.37
CA GLY A 53 -11.56 -6.97 -0.10
C GLY A 53 -11.85 -8.46 0.15
N GLY A 54 -11.33 -9.03 1.23
CA GLY A 54 -11.37 -10.46 1.51
C GLY A 54 -10.12 -11.16 0.99
N CYS A 55 -10.28 -12.31 0.36
CA CYS A 55 -9.19 -13.05 -0.27
C CYS A 55 -8.45 -12.18 -1.30
N PHE A 56 -7.16 -11.98 -1.10
CA PHE A 56 -6.36 -11.12 -1.99
C PHE A 56 -6.17 -11.72 -3.40
N TRP A 57 -6.29 -13.04 -3.59
CA TRP A 57 -6.28 -13.64 -4.93
C TRP A 57 -7.45 -13.17 -5.79
N CYS A 58 -8.65 -13.13 -5.18
CA CYS A 58 -9.84 -12.63 -5.86
C CYS A 58 -9.71 -11.12 -6.13
N THR A 59 -9.31 -10.36 -5.11
CA THR A 59 -9.17 -8.90 -5.21
C THR A 59 -8.10 -8.51 -6.23
N GLU A 60 -6.94 -9.21 -6.29
CA GLU A 60 -5.90 -9.03 -7.29
C GLU A 60 -6.46 -9.25 -8.70
N ALA A 61 -7.06 -10.44 -8.93
CA ALA A 61 -7.60 -10.80 -10.24
C ALA A 61 -8.72 -9.85 -10.72
N ASP A 62 -9.48 -9.28 -9.80
CA ASP A 62 -10.53 -8.32 -10.15
C ASP A 62 -9.95 -6.99 -10.58
N PHE A 63 -9.03 -6.40 -9.81
CA PHE A 63 -8.43 -5.12 -10.19
C PHE A 63 -7.57 -5.21 -11.45
N GLU A 64 -6.92 -6.33 -11.72
CA GLU A 64 -6.12 -6.54 -12.93
C GLU A 64 -6.90 -6.49 -14.24
N LYS A 65 -8.23 -6.68 -14.18
CA LYS A 65 -9.13 -6.57 -15.37
C LYS A 65 -9.39 -5.14 -15.79
N LEU A 66 -9.09 -4.15 -14.94
CA LEU A 66 -9.43 -2.76 -15.20
C LEU A 66 -8.46 -2.11 -16.18
N PRO A 67 -8.93 -1.54 -17.30
CA PRO A 67 -8.11 -0.73 -18.18
C PRO A 67 -7.51 0.45 -17.40
N GLY A 68 -6.19 0.63 -17.49
CA GLY A 68 -5.49 1.68 -16.74
C GLY A 68 -4.82 1.17 -15.45
N VAL A 69 -5.21 -0.01 -14.94
CA VAL A 69 -4.42 -0.72 -13.92
C VAL A 69 -3.23 -1.37 -14.60
N VAL A 70 -2.03 -1.07 -14.12
CA VAL A 70 -0.77 -1.54 -14.70
C VAL A 70 -0.23 -2.76 -13.96
N LYS A 71 -0.43 -2.78 -12.64
CA LYS A 71 0.07 -3.85 -11.76
C LYS A 71 -0.75 -3.91 -10.49
N VAL A 72 -0.99 -5.12 -10.02
CA VAL A 72 -1.55 -5.39 -8.69
C VAL A 72 -0.58 -6.28 -7.92
N ILE A 73 -0.42 -6.05 -6.64
CA ILE A 73 0.45 -6.83 -5.76
C ILE A 73 -0.35 -7.29 -4.56
N SER A 74 -0.44 -8.59 -4.34
CA SER A 74 -1.02 -9.18 -3.14
C SER A 74 -0.07 -9.07 -1.94
N GLY A 75 -0.62 -8.76 -0.76
CA GLY A 75 0.18 -8.60 0.45
C GLY A 75 -0.63 -8.35 1.71
N TYR A 76 0.04 -7.84 2.72
CA TYR A 76 -0.47 -7.65 4.07
C TYR A 76 -0.26 -6.21 4.54
N THR A 77 -1.27 -5.63 5.19
CA THR A 77 -1.19 -4.28 5.74
C THR A 77 -2.15 -4.09 6.92
N GLY A 78 -2.02 -2.98 7.65
CA GLY A 78 -2.93 -2.57 8.72
C GLY A 78 -2.62 -3.16 10.10
N GLY A 79 -1.75 -4.15 10.21
CA GLY A 79 -1.31 -4.74 11.47
C GLY A 79 0.01 -4.17 11.97
N ASN A 80 0.42 -4.64 13.16
CA ASN A 80 1.63 -4.16 13.83
C ASN A 80 2.84 -5.10 13.69
N LYS A 81 2.63 -6.34 13.22
CA LYS A 81 3.72 -7.30 13.07
C LYS A 81 4.60 -6.91 11.87
N GLU A 82 5.89 -6.81 12.10
CA GLU A 82 6.86 -6.61 11.02
C GLU A 82 7.13 -7.93 10.28
N ASN A 83 7.24 -7.83 8.95
CA ASN A 83 7.53 -8.95 8.05
C ASN A 83 6.66 -10.20 8.35
N PRO A 84 5.31 -10.04 8.34
CA PRO A 84 4.42 -11.16 8.62
C PRO A 84 4.48 -12.19 7.50
N THR A 85 4.34 -13.46 7.86
CA THR A 85 4.15 -14.57 6.93
C THR A 85 2.67 -14.83 6.69
N TYR A 86 2.33 -15.52 5.60
CA TYR A 86 0.95 -15.95 5.31
C TYR A 86 0.33 -16.74 6.48
N THR A 87 1.07 -17.69 7.04
CA THR A 87 0.61 -18.50 8.18
C THR A 87 0.22 -17.65 9.38
N GLU A 88 0.99 -16.60 9.66
CA GLU A 88 0.71 -15.70 10.77
C GLU A 88 -0.50 -14.80 10.50
N VAL A 89 -0.63 -14.25 9.30
CA VAL A 89 -1.79 -13.41 8.93
C VAL A 89 -3.06 -14.25 8.89
N SER A 90 -3.02 -15.42 8.25
CA SER A 90 -4.18 -16.30 8.13
C SER A 90 -4.68 -16.83 9.49
N SER A 91 -3.83 -16.86 10.52
CA SER A 91 -4.25 -17.17 11.90
C SER A 91 -5.08 -16.06 12.56
N GLY A 92 -5.15 -14.86 11.96
CA GLY A 92 -5.88 -13.70 12.48
C GLY A 92 -5.22 -12.98 13.67
N THR A 93 -3.98 -13.34 14.03
CA THR A 93 -3.32 -12.84 15.26
C THR A 93 -2.44 -11.61 15.05
N THR A 94 -2.13 -11.23 13.81
CA THR A 94 -1.19 -10.15 13.48
C THR A 94 -1.82 -8.77 13.41
N GLY A 95 -3.16 -8.68 13.32
CA GLY A 95 -3.92 -7.47 13.03
C GLY A 95 -3.87 -7.05 11.56
N HIS A 96 -2.99 -7.67 10.75
CA HIS A 96 -2.97 -7.44 9.31
C HIS A 96 -4.22 -7.98 8.62
N VAL A 97 -4.55 -7.36 7.49
CA VAL A 97 -5.53 -7.88 6.53
C VAL A 97 -4.80 -8.34 5.27
N GLU A 98 -5.39 -9.31 4.57
CA GLU A 98 -5.08 -9.55 3.17
C GLU A 98 -5.50 -8.34 2.34
N ALA A 99 -4.59 -7.82 1.56
CA ALA A 99 -4.81 -6.60 0.79
C ALA A 99 -4.06 -6.64 -0.53
N VAL A 100 -4.48 -5.77 -1.44
CA VAL A 100 -3.79 -5.56 -2.70
C VAL A 100 -3.32 -4.11 -2.82
N GLN A 101 -2.13 -3.93 -3.39
CA GLN A 101 -1.62 -2.62 -3.79
C GLN A 101 -1.76 -2.49 -5.30
N VAL A 102 -2.63 -1.59 -5.74
CA VAL A 102 -2.97 -1.33 -7.14
C VAL A 102 -2.13 -0.16 -7.66
N TYR A 103 -1.38 -0.39 -8.73
CA TYR A 103 -0.64 0.63 -9.46
C TYR A 103 -1.41 0.97 -10.73
N TYR A 104 -1.79 2.21 -10.90
CA TYR A 104 -2.66 2.65 -11.99
C TYR A 104 -2.17 3.93 -12.66
N ASP A 105 -2.46 4.06 -13.94
CA ASP A 105 -2.22 5.26 -14.73
C ASP A 105 -3.41 6.23 -14.54
N PRO A 106 -3.20 7.36 -13.83
CA PRO A 106 -4.28 8.30 -13.53
C PRO A 106 -4.84 9.02 -14.77
N SER A 107 -4.19 8.89 -15.92
CA SER A 107 -4.72 9.40 -17.20
C SER A 107 -5.74 8.44 -17.84
N LYS A 108 -5.80 7.18 -17.39
CA LYS A 108 -6.66 6.12 -17.95
C LYS A 108 -7.76 5.67 -17.00
N ILE A 109 -7.52 5.74 -15.70
CA ILE A 109 -8.49 5.36 -14.65
C ILE A 109 -8.28 6.25 -13.43
N THR A 110 -9.37 6.75 -12.85
CA THR A 110 -9.33 7.60 -11.67
C THR A 110 -9.40 6.78 -10.38
N TYR A 111 -9.08 7.40 -9.23
CA TYR A 111 -9.22 6.74 -7.94
C TYR A 111 -10.68 6.49 -7.59
N GLU A 112 -11.60 7.37 -8.00
CA GLU A 112 -13.04 7.20 -7.82
C GLU A 112 -13.56 5.98 -8.58
N GLU A 113 -13.08 5.73 -9.80
CA GLU A 113 -13.43 4.53 -10.56
C GLU A 113 -12.92 3.25 -9.89
N LEU A 114 -11.73 3.30 -9.26
CA LEU A 114 -11.23 2.18 -8.44
C LEU A 114 -12.10 1.96 -7.20
N LEU A 115 -12.56 3.03 -6.52
CA LEU A 115 -13.50 2.94 -5.41
C LEU A 115 -14.84 2.34 -5.84
N ASP A 116 -15.40 2.80 -6.94
CA ASP A 116 -16.65 2.29 -7.50
C ASP A 116 -16.55 0.80 -7.85
N TYR A 117 -15.40 0.39 -8.35
CA TYR A 117 -15.13 -1.02 -8.65
C TYR A 117 -15.02 -1.83 -7.36
N PHE A 118 -14.27 -1.35 -6.37
CA PHE A 118 -14.13 -1.99 -5.06
C PHE A 118 -15.49 -2.25 -4.41
N TRP A 119 -16.39 -1.24 -4.35
CA TRP A 119 -17.71 -1.35 -3.76
C TRP A 119 -18.64 -2.38 -4.43
N LYS A 120 -18.35 -2.76 -5.68
CA LYS A 120 -19.11 -3.80 -6.41
C LYS A 120 -18.64 -5.21 -6.10
N HIS A 121 -17.44 -5.36 -5.53
CA HIS A 121 -16.78 -6.65 -5.32
C HIS A 121 -16.65 -7.04 -3.84
N VAL A 122 -17.17 -6.22 -2.92
CA VAL A 122 -17.19 -6.51 -1.48
C VAL A 122 -18.62 -6.46 -0.93
N ASP A 123 -18.87 -7.16 0.18
CA ASP A 123 -19.99 -6.86 1.06
C ASP A 123 -19.51 -5.84 2.10
N PRO A 124 -19.84 -4.54 1.93
CA PRO A 124 -19.36 -3.51 2.83
C PRO A 124 -20.05 -3.51 4.18
N THR A 125 -21.03 -4.40 4.39
CA THR A 125 -21.81 -4.53 5.63
C THR A 125 -21.36 -5.70 6.51
N ASP A 126 -20.40 -6.51 6.03
CA ASP A 126 -19.89 -7.67 6.77
C ASP A 126 -18.56 -7.35 7.47
N ALA A 127 -18.60 -7.24 8.80
CA ALA A 127 -17.42 -7.00 9.62
C ALA A 127 -16.59 -8.27 9.91
N GLY A 128 -17.13 -9.45 9.64
CA GLY A 128 -16.54 -10.75 10.00
C GLY A 128 -15.75 -11.42 8.89
N GLY A 129 -15.53 -10.75 7.76
CA GLY A 129 -14.84 -11.28 6.59
C GLY A 129 -15.54 -10.93 5.29
N GLN A 130 -15.30 -11.70 4.24
CA GLN A 130 -15.96 -11.53 2.95
C GLN A 130 -16.38 -12.89 2.40
N PHE A 131 -17.65 -13.03 2.07
CA PHE A 131 -18.24 -14.25 1.51
C PHE A 131 -17.91 -15.50 2.34
N VAL A 132 -17.13 -16.44 1.76
CA VAL A 132 -16.71 -17.69 2.40
C VAL A 132 -15.48 -17.52 3.29
N ASP A 133 -14.70 -16.45 3.09
CA ASP A 133 -13.48 -16.18 3.84
C ASP A 133 -13.83 -15.44 5.14
N ARG A 134 -13.65 -16.13 6.27
CA ARG A 134 -14.06 -15.63 7.58
C ARG A 134 -12.87 -15.32 8.47
N GLY A 135 -12.96 -14.19 9.18
CA GLY A 135 -11.94 -13.72 10.11
C GLY A 135 -11.57 -12.26 9.86
N ALA A 136 -10.98 -11.63 10.87
CA ALA A 136 -10.60 -10.21 10.84
C ALA A 136 -9.60 -9.89 9.71
N GLN A 137 -8.78 -10.85 9.29
CA GLN A 137 -7.82 -10.72 8.19
C GLN A 137 -8.49 -10.57 6.81
N TYR A 138 -9.78 -10.89 6.70
CA TYR A 138 -10.57 -10.79 5.46
C TYR A 138 -11.60 -9.66 5.49
N ARG A 139 -11.53 -8.75 6.48
CA ARG A 139 -12.44 -7.60 6.53
C ARG A 139 -12.16 -6.60 5.41
N SER A 140 -13.19 -5.87 4.98
CA SER A 140 -13.05 -4.84 3.96
C SER A 140 -12.44 -3.55 4.54
N VAL A 141 -11.38 -3.04 3.89
CA VAL A 141 -10.70 -1.80 4.29
C VAL A 141 -10.18 -1.05 3.06
N ILE A 142 -10.31 0.26 3.06
CA ILE A 142 -9.66 1.17 2.11
C ILE A 142 -8.50 1.87 2.85
N PHE A 143 -7.28 1.75 2.33
CA PHE A 143 -6.10 2.39 2.89
C PHE A 143 -5.71 3.60 2.04
N TYR A 144 -5.89 4.81 2.57
CA TYR A 144 -5.56 6.05 1.87
C TYR A 144 -4.09 6.42 2.01
N HIS A 145 -3.46 6.86 0.91
CA HIS A 145 -2.05 7.26 0.85
C HIS A 145 -1.87 8.77 1.05
N ASP A 146 -2.89 9.58 0.74
CA ASP A 146 -2.89 11.03 0.87
C ASP A 146 -4.29 11.54 1.25
N GLU A 147 -4.40 12.83 1.58
CA GLU A 147 -5.67 13.44 2.02
C GLU A 147 -6.72 13.49 0.91
N GLU A 148 -6.33 13.52 -0.36
CA GLU A 148 -7.27 13.46 -1.48
C GLU A 148 -7.91 12.08 -1.58
N GLN A 149 -7.14 10.99 -1.48
CA GLN A 149 -7.68 9.64 -1.42
C GLN A 149 -8.60 9.45 -0.22
N LYS A 150 -8.23 10.01 0.94
CA LYS A 150 -9.09 9.98 2.14
C LYS A 150 -10.44 10.62 1.86
N ARG A 151 -10.43 11.86 1.38
CA ARG A 151 -11.65 12.63 1.05
C ARG A 151 -12.54 11.86 0.08
N LEU A 152 -11.98 11.37 -1.03
CA LEU A 152 -12.71 10.63 -2.05
C LEU A 152 -13.29 9.30 -1.51
N ALA A 153 -12.53 8.57 -0.69
CA ALA A 153 -13.00 7.34 -0.06
C ALA A 153 -14.15 7.60 0.92
N GLU A 154 -14.06 8.64 1.75
CA GLU A 154 -15.11 9.04 2.69
C GLU A 154 -16.38 9.49 1.95
N GLU A 155 -16.26 10.32 0.92
CA GLU A 155 -17.39 10.77 0.08
C GLU A 155 -18.07 9.59 -0.63
N SER A 156 -17.28 8.66 -1.18
CA SER A 156 -17.77 7.45 -1.83
C SER A 156 -18.53 6.53 -0.86
N LYS A 157 -17.98 6.32 0.34
CA LYS A 157 -18.65 5.54 1.41
C LYS A 157 -19.96 6.20 1.84
N GLU A 158 -19.97 7.52 2.00
CA GLU A 158 -21.17 8.26 2.37
C GLU A 158 -22.25 8.19 1.28
N ALA A 159 -21.85 8.35 0.01
CA ALA A 159 -22.76 8.20 -1.12
C ALA A 159 -23.37 6.80 -1.17
N LEU A 160 -22.54 5.76 -0.95
CA LEU A 160 -23.00 4.38 -0.90
C LEU A 160 -24.00 4.15 0.26
N SER A 161 -23.72 4.70 1.44
CA SER A 161 -24.59 4.61 2.62
C SER A 161 -25.95 5.26 2.37
N ARG A 162 -25.99 6.37 1.64
CA ARG A 162 -27.24 7.09 1.29
C ARG A 162 -27.99 6.49 0.09
N SER A 163 -27.37 5.60 -0.66
CA SER A 163 -27.95 5.03 -1.88
C SER A 163 -29.16 4.12 -1.66
N GLY A 164 -29.36 3.64 -0.44
CA GLY A 164 -30.38 2.64 -0.11
C GLY A 164 -30.07 1.22 -0.62
N ARG A 165 -28.91 1.01 -1.22
CA ARG A 165 -28.50 -0.31 -1.74
C ARG A 165 -28.36 -1.36 -0.64
N PHE A 166 -27.93 -0.94 0.55
CA PHE A 166 -27.71 -1.81 1.69
C PHE A 166 -28.66 -1.45 2.83
N GLN A 167 -29.25 -2.47 3.48
CA GLN A 167 -30.13 -2.29 4.65
C GLN A 167 -29.35 -2.20 5.97
N LYS A 168 -28.11 -2.70 5.96
CA LYS A 168 -27.21 -2.66 7.12
C LYS A 168 -26.22 -1.50 6.97
N PRO A 169 -25.67 -0.99 8.08
CA PRO A 169 -24.60 0.02 8.03
C PRO A 169 -23.37 -0.46 7.26
N ILE A 170 -22.72 0.46 6.55
CA ILE A 170 -21.42 0.22 5.91
C ILE A 170 -20.35 0.17 6.99
N VAL A 171 -19.72 -0.97 7.17
CA VAL A 171 -18.69 -1.23 8.20
C VAL A 171 -17.26 -1.18 7.64
N THR A 172 -17.10 -1.11 6.31
CA THR A 172 -15.78 -0.94 5.67
C THR A 172 -15.02 0.22 6.31
N GLU A 173 -13.81 -0.03 6.76
CA GLU A 173 -12.95 0.98 7.37
C GLU A 173 -12.21 1.80 6.31
N ILE A 174 -11.92 3.08 6.63
CA ILE A 174 -11.02 3.93 5.82
C ILE A 174 -9.87 4.31 6.74
N LEU A 175 -8.69 3.75 6.49
CA LEU A 175 -7.52 3.85 7.36
C LEU A 175 -6.35 4.48 6.63
N LYS A 176 -5.48 5.17 7.40
CA LYS A 176 -4.24 5.69 6.83
C LYS A 176 -3.30 4.55 6.48
N PHE A 177 -2.79 4.57 5.24
CA PHE A 177 -1.73 3.65 4.83
C PHE A 177 -0.45 3.89 5.64
N THR A 178 0.16 2.82 6.12
CA THR A 178 1.43 2.91 6.85
C THR A 178 2.53 2.09 6.16
N ARG A 179 2.35 0.79 6.08
CA ARG A 179 3.32 -0.14 5.50
C ARG A 179 2.59 -1.30 4.81
N PHE A 180 3.15 -1.76 3.73
CA PHE A 180 2.68 -2.93 2.99
C PHE A 180 3.80 -3.97 2.95
N TYR A 181 3.45 -5.20 3.24
CA TYR A 181 4.33 -6.35 3.13
C TYR A 181 3.85 -7.20 1.98
N ARG A 182 4.66 -7.30 0.93
CA ARG A 182 4.34 -8.14 -0.23
C ARG A 182 4.21 -9.60 0.24
N ALA A 183 3.14 -10.27 -0.15
CA ALA A 183 2.96 -11.68 0.12
C ALA A 183 3.96 -12.52 -0.70
N GLU A 184 4.12 -13.74 -0.28
CA GLU A 184 5.05 -14.71 -0.87
C GLU A 184 4.75 -14.90 -2.38
N GLU A 185 5.77 -15.26 -3.16
CA GLU A 185 5.68 -15.27 -4.63
C GLU A 185 4.58 -16.20 -5.18
N TYR A 186 4.27 -17.30 -4.47
CA TYR A 186 3.20 -18.21 -4.88
C TYR A 186 1.80 -17.62 -4.74
N HIS A 187 1.63 -16.50 -4.04
CA HIS A 187 0.37 -15.78 -3.96
C HIS A 187 0.16 -14.74 -5.07
N GLN A 188 1.23 -14.31 -5.73
CA GLN A 188 1.15 -13.30 -6.78
C GLN A 188 0.62 -13.91 -8.06
N ASP A 189 -0.28 -13.19 -8.78
CA ASP A 189 -0.90 -13.65 -10.03
C ASP A 189 -1.54 -15.05 -9.91
N TYR A 190 -2.17 -15.33 -8.77
CA TYR A 190 -2.62 -16.71 -8.46
C TYR A 190 -3.53 -17.28 -9.54
N TYR A 191 -4.55 -16.53 -9.96
CA TYR A 191 -5.48 -16.99 -11.01
C TYR A 191 -4.93 -16.97 -12.44
N LYS A 192 -3.76 -16.34 -12.66
CA LYS A 192 -3.07 -16.44 -13.94
C LYS A 192 -2.16 -17.67 -14.02
N LYS A 193 -1.70 -18.15 -12.86
CA LYS A 193 -0.76 -19.27 -12.73
C LYS A 193 -1.45 -20.62 -12.53
N ASN A 194 -2.72 -20.61 -12.11
CA ASN A 194 -3.53 -21.79 -11.77
C ASN A 194 -4.87 -21.75 -12.50
#